data_d88d40d8d5110666496be7d1efc4b525
#
_entry.id   d88d40d8d5110666496be7d1efc4b525
#
_cell.length_a   1.000
_cell.length_b   1.000
_cell.length_c   1.000
_cell.angle_alpha   90.00
_cell.angle_beta   90.00
_cell.angle_gamma   90.00
#
_symmetry.space_group_name_H-M   'P 1'
#
loop_
_entity.id
_entity.type
_entity.pdbx_description
1 polymer ?
#
loop_
_entity_poly.entity_id
_entity_poly.type
_entity_poly.pdbx_seq_one_letter_code
_entity_poly.pdbx_strand_id
1 'polypeptide(L)'
;EGNVTKTWNARDKVLMGTSDPTCRGNISSLFQYKGFTLNLAFGYYFGGVQYNTTLLEKVEVSKSTIASVNVDRRVWEDRWQKPGDVKFFKKIDNYPTRATSRFVMNDNTLELQNVTLQYRFDGPQLRKKLKVQSIVIGANMSNVFYISSIRRERGTSYPFARHAEFSLSLTF
;
A
#
# COMPACT_ATOMS: atom_id res chain seq x y z
N GLU A 1 -11.38 -32.73 9.52
CA GLU A 1 -12.12 -32.09 10.64
C GLU A 1 -11.09 -31.62 11.66
N GLY A 2 -10.93 -30.29 11.82
CA GLY A 2 -10.00 -29.73 12.79
C GLY A 2 -10.60 -29.75 14.21
N ASN A 3 -9.81 -30.19 15.19
CA ASN A 3 -10.21 -30.09 16.60
C ASN A 3 -10.27 -28.61 17.02
N VAL A 4 -11.42 -28.18 17.51
CA VAL A 4 -11.58 -26.83 18.08
C VAL A 4 -11.03 -26.84 19.51
N THR A 5 -9.98 -26.06 19.76
CA THR A 5 -9.40 -25.90 21.10
C THR A 5 -9.51 -24.45 21.57
N LYS A 6 -9.72 -24.26 22.88
CA LYS A 6 -9.68 -22.94 23.51
C LYS A 6 -8.28 -22.57 24.03
N THR A 7 -7.37 -23.53 24.04
CA THR A 7 -6.00 -23.34 24.54
C THR A 7 -5.06 -23.15 23.36
N TRP A 8 -4.39 -22.02 23.30
CA TRP A 8 -3.38 -21.77 22.28
C TRP A 8 -2.10 -22.55 22.56
N ASN A 9 -1.59 -23.26 21.54
CA ASN A 9 -0.36 -24.00 21.60
C ASN A 9 0.53 -23.63 20.40
N ALA A 10 1.80 -23.30 20.66
CA ALA A 10 2.75 -22.97 19.60
C ALA A 10 3.02 -24.13 18.63
N ARG A 11 2.81 -25.37 19.04
CA ARG A 11 2.98 -26.58 18.23
C ARG A 11 1.89 -26.72 17.16
N ASP A 12 0.75 -26.04 17.33
CA ASP A 12 -0.38 -26.08 16.40
C ASP A 12 -0.23 -25.07 15.24
N LYS A 13 0.93 -24.41 15.15
CA LYS A 13 1.23 -23.52 14.03
C LYS A 13 1.39 -24.31 12.74
N VAL A 14 0.74 -23.84 11.71
CA VAL A 14 0.80 -24.41 10.34
C VAL A 14 1.50 -23.44 9.39
N LEU A 15 2.21 -23.99 8.42
CA LEU A 15 2.79 -23.19 7.33
C LEU A 15 1.67 -22.74 6.40
N MET A 16 1.48 -21.44 6.26
CA MET A 16 0.41 -20.83 5.45
C MET A 16 0.89 -20.34 4.08
N GLY A 17 2.16 -20.47 3.76
CA GLY A 17 2.76 -20.01 2.52
C GLY A 17 4.03 -19.22 2.74
N THR A 18 4.51 -18.57 1.69
CA THR A 18 5.69 -17.70 1.71
C THR A 18 5.30 -16.25 1.45
N SER A 19 6.00 -15.32 2.08
CA SER A 19 5.86 -13.89 1.79
C SER A 19 6.52 -13.49 0.46
N ASP A 20 7.39 -14.35 -0.08
CA ASP A 20 8.03 -14.07 -1.35
C ASP A 20 7.03 -14.27 -2.50
N PRO A 21 6.82 -13.27 -3.36
CA PRO A 21 5.91 -13.39 -4.47
C PRO A 21 6.46 -14.39 -5.52
N THR A 22 5.59 -15.20 -6.07
CA THR A 22 5.91 -16.14 -7.15
C THR A 22 6.33 -15.40 -8.43
N CYS A 23 5.72 -14.23 -8.66
CA CYS A 23 6.02 -13.37 -9.80
C CYS A 23 6.09 -11.92 -9.35
N ARG A 24 7.20 -11.24 -9.70
CA ARG A 24 7.37 -9.80 -9.47
C ARG A 24 8.16 -9.16 -10.60
N GLY A 25 7.89 -7.89 -10.86
CA GLY A 25 8.64 -7.15 -11.85
C GLY A 25 8.20 -5.70 -11.94
N ASN A 26 8.85 -4.99 -12.87
CA ASN A 26 8.53 -3.61 -13.19
C ASN A 26 8.27 -3.48 -14.69
N ILE A 27 7.31 -2.63 -15.04
CA ILE A 27 6.98 -2.26 -16.41
C ILE A 27 7.13 -0.75 -16.50
N SER A 28 7.98 -0.28 -17.41
CA SER A 28 8.14 1.15 -17.67
C SER A 28 7.67 1.47 -19.08
N SER A 29 7.03 2.61 -19.24
CA SER A 29 6.55 3.09 -20.53
C SER A 29 6.95 4.55 -20.72
N LEU A 30 7.57 4.86 -21.85
CA LEU A 30 8.01 6.21 -22.21
C LEU A 30 7.26 6.65 -23.47
N PHE A 31 6.51 7.72 -23.36
CA PHE A 31 5.81 8.37 -24.47
C PHE A 31 6.41 9.73 -24.74
N GLN A 32 6.74 9.99 -26.00
CA GLN A 32 7.28 11.28 -26.42
C GLN A 32 6.49 11.82 -27.60
N TYR A 33 6.04 13.07 -27.49
CA TYR A 33 5.30 13.73 -28.58
C TYR A 33 5.46 15.26 -28.50
N LYS A 34 5.97 15.87 -29.57
CA LYS A 34 6.07 17.35 -29.73
C LYS A 34 6.57 18.11 -28.46
N GLY A 35 7.68 17.65 -27.90
CA GLY A 35 8.26 18.27 -26.69
C GLY A 35 7.70 17.71 -25.37
N PHE A 36 6.58 16.99 -25.37
CA PHE A 36 6.10 16.27 -24.21
C PHE A 36 6.82 14.94 -24.04
N THR A 37 7.16 14.63 -22.81
CA THR A 37 7.69 13.34 -22.39
C THR A 37 6.89 12.88 -21.17
N LEU A 38 6.24 11.71 -21.30
CA LEU A 38 5.53 11.04 -20.20
C LEU A 38 6.21 9.72 -19.90
N ASN A 39 6.67 9.56 -18.67
CA ASN A 39 7.22 8.30 -18.18
C ASN A 39 6.31 7.73 -17.10
N LEU A 40 5.94 6.45 -17.26
CA LEU A 40 5.11 5.69 -16.32
C LEU A 40 5.92 4.48 -15.85
N ALA A 41 6.00 4.27 -14.54
CA ALA A 41 6.64 3.10 -13.96
C ALA A 41 5.65 2.34 -13.08
N PHE A 42 5.36 1.11 -13.47
CA PHE A 42 4.48 0.20 -12.74
C PHE A 42 5.33 -0.89 -12.07
N GLY A 43 4.99 -1.19 -10.82
CA GLY A 43 5.47 -2.37 -10.11
C GLY A 43 4.35 -3.38 -9.97
N TYR A 44 4.67 -4.66 -10.06
CA TYR A 44 3.72 -5.73 -9.79
C TYR A 44 4.36 -6.87 -9.01
N TYR A 45 3.57 -7.50 -8.15
CA TYR A 45 3.94 -8.73 -7.45
C TYR A 45 2.69 -9.55 -7.14
N PHE A 46 2.79 -10.87 -7.35
CA PHE A 46 1.68 -11.82 -7.25
C PHE A 46 2.13 -13.12 -6.62
N GLY A 47 1.22 -13.80 -5.92
CA GLY A 47 1.39 -15.16 -5.41
C GLY A 47 2.12 -15.26 -4.08
N GLY A 48 2.37 -14.14 -3.40
CA GLY A 48 2.83 -14.13 -2.01
C GLY A 48 1.67 -14.14 -1.01
N VAL A 49 1.98 -14.40 0.25
CA VAL A 49 1.05 -14.19 1.37
C VAL A 49 1.63 -13.21 2.37
N GLN A 50 0.79 -12.39 2.96
CA GLN A 50 1.19 -11.42 3.97
C GLN A 50 0.34 -11.60 5.24
N TYR A 51 1.02 -11.53 6.39
CA TYR A 51 0.33 -11.46 7.68
C TYR A 51 -0.08 -10.02 7.97
N ASN A 52 -1.39 -9.77 8.04
CA ASN A 52 -1.92 -8.42 8.25
C ASN A 52 -1.89 -8.04 9.73
N THR A 53 -0.72 -7.61 10.21
CA THR A 53 -0.52 -7.17 11.60
C THR A 53 -1.41 -5.98 11.97
N THR A 54 -1.73 -5.11 11.01
CA THR A 54 -2.57 -3.94 11.27
C THR A 54 -3.99 -4.31 11.65
N LEU A 55 -4.57 -5.31 10.99
CA LEU A 55 -5.89 -5.82 11.40
C LEU A 55 -5.86 -6.42 12.81
N LEU A 56 -4.79 -7.13 13.15
CA LEU A 56 -4.62 -7.71 14.48
C LEU A 56 -4.46 -6.61 15.55
N GLU A 57 -3.57 -5.65 15.32
CA GLU A 57 -3.15 -4.68 16.33
C GLU A 57 -4.05 -3.46 16.43
N LYS A 58 -4.74 -3.08 15.36
CA LYS A 58 -5.57 -1.87 15.30
C LYS A 58 -7.06 -2.14 15.26
N VAL A 59 -7.47 -3.32 14.80
CA VAL A 59 -8.88 -3.67 14.67
C VAL A 59 -9.29 -4.75 15.68
N GLU A 60 -8.57 -5.87 15.80
CA GLU A 60 -8.89 -6.93 16.76
C GLU A 60 -8.26 -6.67 18.15
N VAL A 61 -8.43 -5.46 18.64
CA VAL A 61 -7.87 -5.01 19.91
C VAL A 61 -8.65 -5.53 21.13
N SER A 62 -7.97 -5.58 22.29
CA SER A 62 -8.58 -5.95 23.57
C SER A 62 -9.43 -4.81 24.15
N LYS A 63 -10.28 -5.15 25.12
CA LYS A 63 -11.11 -4.16 25.85
C LYS A 63 -10.26 -3.09 26.53
N SER A 64 -9.11 -3.46 27.11
CA SER A 64 -8.20 -2.51 27.75
C SER A 64 -7.60 -1.52 26.76
N THR A 65 -7.28 -1.96 25.54
CA THR A 65 -6.77 -1.08 24.47
C THR A 65 -7.84 -0.09 24.05
N ILE A 66 -9.10 -0.54 23.86
CA ILE A 66 -10.22 0.34 23.47
C ILE A 66 -10.45 1.44 24.52
N ALA A 67 -10.27 1.12 25.79
CA ALA A 67 -10.46 2.07 26.88
C ALA A 67 -9.36 3.13 27.02
N SER A 68 -8.17 2.87 26.46
CA SER A 68 -6.98 3.70 26.67
C SER A 68 -6.53 4.50 25.45
N VAL A 69 -6.90 4.10 24.23
CA VAL A 69 -6.43 4.74 22.99
C VAL A 69 -7.54 4.84 21.95
N ASN A 70 -7.37 5.76 21.01
CA ASN A 70 -8.24 5.82 19.82
C ASN A 70 -8.00 4.58 18.97
N VAL A 71 -9.08 3.89 18.65
CA VAL A 71 -9.08 2.66 17.85
C VAL A 71 -9.68 2.90 16.47
N ASP A 72 -9.38 1.99 15.53
CA ASP A 72 -9.95 2.01 14.19
C ASP A 72 -11.49 1.82 14.26
N ARG A 73 -12.23 2.54 13.42
CA ARG A 73 -13.70 2.42 13.34
C ARG A 73 -14.17 0.98 13.12
N ARG A 74 -13.40 0.18 12.38
CA ARG A 74 -13.69 -1.24 12.12
C ARG A 74 -13.72 -2.11 13.37
N VAL A 75 -13.25 -1.61 14.52
CA VAL A 75 -13.37 -2.30 15.82
C VAL A 75 -14.82 -2.67 16.14
N TRP A 76 -15.76 -1.85 15.71
CA TRP A 76 -17.20 -2.03 15.94
C TRP A 76 -17.91 -2.74 14.78
N GLU A 77 -17.31 -2.72 13.61
CA GLU A 77 -17.83 -3.36 12.41
C GLU A 77 -17.42 -4.85 12.42
N ASP A 78 -18.07 -5.70 11.72
CA ASP A 78 -17.72 -7.11 11.50
C ASP A 78 -17.24 -7.91 12.74
N ARG A 79 -17.73 -7.57 13.91
CA ARG A 79 -17.45 -8.24 15.20
C ARG A 79 -18.52 -9.27 15.55
N TRP A 80 -18.07 -10.44 16.04
CA TRP A 80 -18.93 -11.42 16.63
C TRP A 80 -19.51 -10.88 17.95
N GLN A 81 -20.85 -10.90 18.10
CA GLN A 81 -21.56 -10.38 19.26
C GLN A 81 -22.40 -11.46 19.95
N LYS A 82 -23.06 -12.32 19.19
CA LYS A 82 -24.00 -13.33 19.69
C LYS A 82 -23.88 -14.66 18.95
N PRO A 83 -24.29 -15.77 19.56
CA PRO A 83 -24.36 -17.07 18.88
C PRO A 83 -25.15 -16.97 17.57
N GLY A 84 -24.59 -17.58 16.51
CA GLY A 84 -25.12 -17.52 15.14
C GLY A 84 -24.50 -16.44 14.26
N ASP A 85 -23.77 -15.49 14.82
CA ASP A 85 -23.04 -14.50 14.01
C ASP A 85 -21.86 -15.14 13.27
N VAL A 86 -21.75 -14.86 11.97
CA VAL A 86 -20.58 -15.20 11.15
C VAL A 86 -19.82 -13.91 10.89
N LYS A 87 -18.74 -13.66 11.64
CA LYS A 87 -17.97 -12.44 11.63
C LYS A 87 -16.47 -12.72 11.56
N PHE A 88 -15.73 -11.80 10.95
CA PHE A 88 -14.28 -11.96 10.80
C PHE A 88 -13.55 -11.79 12.14
N PHE A 89 -13.93 -10.78 12.93
CA PHE A 89 -13.28 -10.48 14.20
C PHE A 89 -13.98 -11.15 15.38
N LYS A 90 -13.20 -11.61 16.36
CA LYS A 90 -13.73 -12.21 17.59
C LYS A 90 -14.47 -11.17 18.45
N LYS A 91 -15.22 -11.65 19.43
CA LYS A 91 -15.81 -10.80 20.49
C LYS A 91 -14.73 -9.95 21.16
N ILE A 92 -15.10 -8.72 21.51
CA ILE A 92 -14.24 -7.86 22.36
C ILE A 92 -14.11 -8.50 23.74
N ASP A 93 -12.90 -8.86 24.12
CA ASP A 93 -12.57 -9.45 25.41
C ASP A 93 -11.31 -8.80 26.03
N ASN A 94 -10.92 -9.29 27.21
CA ASN A 94 -9.76 -8.76 27.94
C ASN A 94 -8.42 -9.28 27.41
N TYR A 95 -8.44 -10.29 26.53
CA TYR A 95 -7.24 -10.97 26.08
C TYR A 95 -6.86 -10.56 24.65
N PRO A 96 -5.60 -10.22 24.39
CA PRO A 96 -5.13 -9.96 23.04
C PRO A 96 -5.21 -11.25 22.20
N THR A 97 -5.48 -11.09 20.92
CA THR A 97 -5.43 -12.20 19.98
C THR A 97 -3.98 -12.56 19.68
N ARG A 98 -3.64 -13.82 19.80
CA ARG A 98 -2.33 -14.35 19.40
C ARG A 98 -2.27 -14.57 17.89
N ALA A 99 -1.08 -14.89 17.38
CA ALA A 99 -0.89 -15.19 15.96
C ALA A 99 -1.83 -16.32 15.51
N THR A 100 -2.57 -16.08 14.43
CA THR A 100 -3.55 -16.99 13.85
C THR A 100 -3.55 -16.88 12.34
N SER A 101 -3.78 -17.99 11.64
CA SER A 101 -3.87 -18.04 10.17
C SER A 101 -4.94 -17.13 9.56
N ARG A 102 -5.91 -16.71 10.35
CA ARG A 102 -7.00 -15.82 9.93
C ARG A 102 -6.54 -14.48 9.34
N PHE A 103 -5.39 -14.00 9.76
CA PHE A 103 -4.80 -12.74 9.26
C PHE A 103 -3.76 -12.94 8.15
N VAL A 104 -3.55 -14.17 7.70
CA VAL A 104 -2.73 -14.46 6.52
C VAL A 104 -3.59 -14.24 5.28
N MET A 105 -3.16 -13.34 4.41
CA MET A 105 -3.89 -12.93 3.21
C MET A 105 -2.99 -13.04 1.99
N ASN A 106 -3.57 -13.38 0.84
CA ASN A 106 -2.85 -13.36 -0.43
C ASN A 106 -2.51 -11.93 -0.81
N ASP A 107 -1.24 -11.68 -1.16
CA ASP A 107 -0.75 -10.37 -1.58
C ASP A 107 -0.48 -10.35 -3.08
N ASN A 108 -1.46 -9.85 -3.82
CA ASN A 108 -1.38 -9.61 -5.25
C ASN A 108 -1.55 -8.11 -5.48
N THR A 109 -0.51 -7.45 -5.94
CA THR A 109 -0.50 -6.00 -6.05
C THR A 109 0.06 -5.54 -7.39
N LEU A 110 -0.63 -4.55 -7.97
CA LEU A 110 -0.18 -3.73 -9.08
C LEU A 110 -0.17 -2.28 -8.60
N GLU A 111 0.96 -1.60 -8.75
CA GLU A 111 1.11 -0.22 -8.32
C GLU A 111 1.70 0.67 -9.41
N LEU A 112 1.19 1.89 -9.53
CA LEU A 112 1.82 2.94 -10.33
C LEU A 112 2.77 3.70 -9.40
N GLN A 113 4.04 3.31 -9.48
CA GLN A 113 5.10 3.78 -8.58
C GLN A 113 5.51 5.21 -8.87
N ASN A 114 5.60 5.54 -10.17
CA ASN A 114 6.07 6.84 -10.59
C ASN A 114 5.37 7.29 -11.88
N VAL A 115 5.04 8.57 -11.92
CA VAL A 115 4.61 9.29 -13.13
C VAL A 115 5.45 10.55 -13.26
N THR A 116 6.16 10.66 -14.38
CA THR A 116 6.93 11.85 -14.71
C THR A 116 6.40 12.45 -16.00
N LEU A 117 5.97 13.71 -15.95
CA LEU A 117 5.55 14.47 -17.11
C LEU A 117 6.53 15.64 -17.29
N GLN A 118 7.08 15.77 -18.48
CA GLN A 118 8.00 16.87 -18.82
C GLN A 118 7.55 17.52 -20.13
N TYR A 119 7.78 18.81 -20.21
CA TYR A 119 7.64 19.56 -21.46
C TYR A 119 8.89 20.37 -21.72
N ARG A 120 9.48 20.17 -22.90
CA ARG A 120 10.63 20.88 -23.39
C ARG A 120 10.20 21.99 -24.36
N PHE A 121 10.55 23.20 -24.01
CA PHE A 121 10.50 24.36 -24.91
C PHE A 121 11.87 24.50 -25.51
N ASP A 122 11.97 24.42 -26.82
CA ASP A 122 13.16 24.76 -27.60
C ASP A 122 12.74 25.57 -28.82
N GLY A 123 13.62 26.42 -29.27
CA GLY A 123 13.33 27.18 -30.47
C GLY A 123 14.21 28.42 -30.63
N PRO A 124 14.32 28.92 -31.86
CA PRO A 124 15.18 30.09 -32.19
C PRO A 124 14.76 31.38 -31.47
N GLN A 125 13.49 31.48 -31.08
CA GLN A 125 13.00 32.67 -30.36
C GLN A 125 13.48 32.70 -28.90
N LEU A 126 13.62 31.55 -28.23
CA LEU A 126 14.20 31.46 -26.90
C LEU A 126 15.65 31.92 -26.88
N ARG A 127 16.44 31.45 -27.84
CA ARG A 127 17.85 31.86 -27.99
C ARG A 127 18.00 33.35 -28.23
N LYS A 128 17.15 33.93 -29.09
CA LYS A 128 17.25 35.37 -29.44
C LYS A 128 16.80 36.29 -28.30
N LYS A 129 15.72 35.95 -27.58
CA LYS A 129 15.14 36.81 -26.54
C LYS A 129 15.71 36.58 -25.16
N LEU A 130 15.95 35.32 -24.78
CA LEU A 130 16.32 34.94 -23.42
C LEU A 130 17.74 34.42 -23.30
N LYS A 131 18.47 34.24 -24.42
CA LYS A 131 19.81 33.62 -24.47
C LYS A 131 19.85 32.22 -23.83
N VAL A 132 18.72 31.50 -23.82
CA VAL A 132 18.54 30.15 -23.29
C VAL A 132 18.34 29.21 -24.46
N GLN A 133 19.00 28.06 -24.44
CA GLN A 133 18.88 27.05 -25.50
C GLN A 133 17.58 26.22 -25.35
N SER A 134 17.26 25.84 -24.14
CA SER A 134 16.01 25.11 -23.84
C SER A 134 15.55 25.36 -22.42
N ILE A 135 14.23 25.26 -22.23
CA ILE A 135 13.56 25.27 -20.94
C ILE A 135 12.80 23.94 -20.81
N VAL A 136 13.05 23.19 -19.75
CA VAL A 136 12.30 21.98 -19.44
C VAL A 136 11.53 22.20 -18.14
N ILE A 137 10.21 22.06 -18.22
CA ILE A 137 9.32 22.04 -17.06
C ILE A 137 8.94 20.61 -16.81
N GLY A 138 9.09 20.13 -15.58
CA GLY A 138 8.78 18.78 -15.18
C GLY A 138 7.86 18.74 -13.97
N ALA A 139 7.01 17.73 -13.94
CA ALA A 139 6.25 17.31 -12.77
C ALA A 139 6.47 15.82 -12.56
N ASN A 140 6.79 15.45 -11.33
CA ASN A 140 6.98 14.05 -10.91
C ASN A 140 6.06 13.75 -9.75
N MET A 141 5.42 12.58 -9.80
CA MET A 141 4.57 12.09 -8.72
C MET A 141 4.90 10.64 -8.40
N SER A 142 5.16 10.36 -7.14
CA SER A 142 5.42 9.01 -6.65
C SER A 142 4.26 8.46 -5.84
N ASN A 143 4.15 7.12 -5.78
CA ASN A 143 3.07 6.39 -5.09
C ASN A 143 1.66 6.84 -5.52
N VAL A 144 1.43 6.92 -6.83
CA VAL A 144 0.23 7.52 -7.43
C VAL A 144 -1.02 6.74 -7.07
N PHE A 145 -1.03 5.43 -7.34
CA PHE A 145 -2.09 4.53 -6.91
C PHE A 145 -1.59 3.08 -6.86
N TYR A 146 -2.36 2.24 -6.19
CA TYR A 146 -2.16 0.78 -6.18
C TYR A 146 -3.51 0.06 -6.22
N ILE A 147 -3.51 -1.13 -6.82
CA ILE A 147 -4.59 -2.10 -6.80
C ILE A 147 -4.01 -3.33 -6.12
N SER A 148 -4.61 -3.76 -5.01
CA SER A 148 -4.10 -4.88 -4.21
C SER A 148 -5.23 -5.72 -3.66
N SER A 149 -4.99 -7.03 -3.53
CA SER A 149 -5.87 -7.96 -2.82
C SER A 149 -5.88 -7.71 -1.31
N ILE A 150 -4.83 -7.05 -0.78
CA ILE A 150 -4.76 -6.61 0.62
C ILE A 150 -4.89 -5.09 0.66
N ARG A 151 -5.80 -4.60 1.50
CA ARG A 151 -5.86 -3.17 1.75
C ARG A 151 -4.59 -2.73 2.44
N ARG A 152 -3.81 -1.85 1.78
CA ARG A 152 -2.61 -1.24 2.38
C ARG A 152 -3.05 -0.38 3.56
N GLU A 153 -2.69 -0.82 4.74
CA GLU A 153 -3.04 -0.13 5.98
C GLU A 153 -2.05 1.00 6.26
N ARG A 154 -2.57 2.14 6.68
CA ARG A 154 -1.71 3.23 7.13
C ARG A 154 -1.13 2.87 8.49
N GLY A 155 0.19 2.90 8.59
CA GLY A 155 0.86 2.87 9.89
C GLY A 155 0.52 4.13 10.70
N THR A 156 0.55 4.03 12.01
CA THR A 156 0.29 5.20 12.88
C THR A 156 1.45 6.20 12.86
N SER A 157 2.64 5.76 12.51
CA SER A 157 3.85 6.59 12.56
C SER A 157 4.10 7.40 11.29
N TYR A 158 3.72 6.87 10.11
CA TYR A 158 3.93 7.53 8.83
C TYR A 158 2.73 7.31 7.91
N PRO A 159 1.85 8.30 7.76
CA PRO A 159 0.82 8.23 6.74
C PRO A 159 1.48 8.19 5.36
N PHE A 160 0.96 7.37 4.45
CA PHE A 160 1.37 7.41 3.05
C PHE A 160 1.13 8.81 2.49
N ALA A 161 2.20 9.53 2.26
CA ALA A 161 2.14 10.82 1.57
C ALA A 161 2.37 10.57 0.08
N ARG A 162 1.49 11.10 -0.76
CA ARG A 162 1.77 11.25 -2.18
C ARG A 162 2.69 12.45 -2.32
N HIS A 163 3.84 12.25 -2.93
CA HIS A 163 4.78 13.33 -3.20
C HIS A 163 4.60 13.80 -4.63
N ALA A 164 4.41 15.10 -4.80
CA ALA A 164 4.45 15.76 -6.09
C ALA A 164 5.62 16.75 -6.07
N GLU A 165 6.47 16.66 -7.08
CA GLU A 165 7.64 17.49 -7.26
C GLU A 165 7.52 18.24 -8.60
N PHE A 166 7.91 19.49 -8.59
CA PHE A 166 7.99 20.30 -9.80
C PHE A 166 9.44 20.69 -10.06
N SER A 167 9.87 20.60 -11.30
CA SER A 167 11.22 20.94 -11.72
C SER A 167 11.21 21.93 -12.86
N LEU A 168 12.18 22.84 -12.84
CA LEU A 168 12.49 23.77 -13.92
C LEU A 168 13.97 23.66 -14.22
N SER A 169 14.31 23.33 -15.47
CA SER A 169 15.68 23.25 -15.94
C SER A 169 15.89 24.23 -17.10
N LEU A 170 16.93 25.03 -17.00
CA LEU A 170 17.36 26.01 -18.02
C LEU A 170 18.71 25.58 -18.56
N THR A 171 18.84 25.51 -19.90
CA THR A 171 20.10 25.25 -20.58
C THR A 171 20.49 26.49 -21.37
N PHE A 172 21.66 27.00 -21.10
CA PHE A 172 22.20 28.19 -21.76
C PHE A 172 23.11 27.88 -22.94
#